data_7e57b7282f5171851165f198e3986a88
#
_entry.id   7e57b7282f5171851165f198e3986a88
#
_cell.length_a   1.000
_cell.length_b   1.000
_cell.length_c   1.000
_cell.angle_alpha   90.00
_cell.angle_beta   90.00
_cell.angle_gamma   90.00
#
_symmetry.space_group_name_H-M   'P 1'
#
loop_
_entity.id
_entity.type
_entity.pdbx_description
1 polymer ?
#
loop_
_entity_poly.entity_id
_entity_poly.type
_entity_poly.pdbx_seq_one_letter_code
_entity_poly.pdbx_strand_id
1 'polypeptide(L)'
;EGLLDRGTFRELDPFVTHRTTGFGIEKQQYLGDSVVTGWGKINGRLTYVFSQDFTVFGGSLGEVHAEKVCKVMDMAIKNGAPVIGLNDSGGARIQEGVVSLAAYAYVFLRNVLASGVVPQISAIMGPCAGGAVYSPAMTDFILMVKETSFMHITGPEVIKAVTREEVTSEDLGGAMVHNAKSGVAHFAAQDEEDGFYQIRKLLSFLPQNNMEDPPFVPTDDPTDRMDEALDSNVPDSANKPYDMKDVIRRVVDDGDFFEVQEHRAGNIRVGFARVGGFSVGIVAQQPMNLAGVLDIDSSIKAGRFVRFCDCFNIPIITFE
;
A
#
# COMPACT_ATOMS: atom_id res chain seq x y z
N GLU A 1 -13.66 7.98 -7.08
CA GLU A 1 -14.96 7.68 -6.41
C GLU A 1 -15.18 6.19 -6.17
N GLY A 2 -14.70 5.27 -7.04
CA GLY A 2 -14.86 3.81 -6.87
C GLY A 2 -14.35 3.24 -5.54
N LEU A 3 -13.28 3.82 -4.99
CA LEU A 3 -12.71 3.43 -3.72
C LEU A 3 -13.56 3.83 -2.50
N LEU A 4 -14.23 4.98 -2.56
CA LEU A 4 -14.96 5.57 -1.43
C LEU A 4 -16.43 5.13 -1.38
N ASP A 5 -17.03 5.23 -0.21
CA ASP A 5 -18.46 5.04 -0.05
C ASP A 5 -19.23 6.06 -0.90
N ARG A 6 -20.24 5.58 -1.63
CA ARG A 6 -20.95 6.38 -2.61
C ARG A 6 -21.49 7.70 -2.04
N GLY A 7 -21.18 8.81 -2.71
CA GLY A 7 -21.67 10.17 -2.37
C GLY A 7 -20.96 10.81 -1.17
N THR A 8 -19.92 10.18 -0.61
CA THR A 8 -19.18 10.74 0.53
C THR A 8 -18.00 11.62 0.15
N PHE A 9 -17.54 11.54 -1.10
CA PHE A 9 -16.38 12.31 -1.55
C PHE A 9 -16.61 13.82 -1.47
N ARG A 10 -15.64 14.52 -0.94
CA ARG A 10 -15.56 15.99 -0.88
C ARG A 10 -14.20 16.42 -1.38
N GLU A 11 -14.20 17.01 -2.56
CA GLU A 11 -13.00 17.51 -3.20
C GLU A 11 -12.47 18.77 -2.52
N LEU A 12 -11.15 18.90 -2.47
CA LEU A 12 -10.42 20.06 -1.98
C LEU A 12 -9.64 20.72 -3.11
N ASP A 13 -9.65 22.04 -3.13
CA ASP A 13 -8.91 22.87 -4.10
C ASP A 13 -9.13 22.49 -5.58
N PRO A 14 -10.38 22.31 -6.05
CA PRO A 14 -10.65 21.90 -7.44
C PRO A 14 -10.33 22.99 -8.48
N PHE A 15 -10.21 24.26 -8.06
CA PHE A 15 -10.07 25.40 -8.97
C PHE A 15 -8.64 25.94 -9.08
N VAL A 16 -7.68 25.34 -8.39
CA VAL A 16 -6.28 25.79 -8.48
C VAL A 16 -5.66 25.32 -9.79
N THR A 17 -4.68 26.08 -10.27
CA THR A 17 -3.86 25.76 -11.45
C THR A 17 -2.40 25.91 -11.10
N HIS A 18 -1.50 25.37 -11.93
CA HIS A 18 -0.06 25.56 -11.75
C HIS A 18 0.33 27.04 -11.81
N ARG A 19 1.51 27.39 -11.25
CA ARG A 19 2.06 28.76 -11.23
C ARG A 19 3.22 28.96 -12.21
N THR A 20 3.49 27.98 -13.05
CA THR A 20 4.63 27.99 -13.96
C THR A 20 4.45 29.04 -15.06
N THR A 21 5.50 29.82 -15.33
CA THR A 21 5.51 30.95 -16.30
C THR A 21 6.49 30.73 -17.43
N GLY A 22 6.90 29.51 -17.72
CA GLY A 22 7.89 29.23 -18.77
C GLY A 22 7.56 27.99 -19.60
N PHE A 23 8.32 27.77 -20.66
CA PHE A 23 8.22 26.62 -21.56
C PHE A 23 6.88 26.45 -22.29
N GLY A 24 6.05 27.51 -22.36
CA GLY A 24 4.74 27.49 -23.01
C GLY A 24 3.62 26.84 -22.20
N ILE A 25 3.93 26.31 -21.01
CA ILE A 25 2.96 25.66 -20.11
C ILE A 25 2.01 26.69 -19.48
N GLU A 26 2.41 27.95 -19.38
CA GLU A 26 1.58 29.07 -18.90
C GLU A 26 0.29 29.28 -19.70
N LYS A 27 0.24 28.75 -20.92
CA LYS A 27 -0.95 28.80 -21.80
C LYS A 27 -1.89 27.63 -21.58
N GLN A 28 -1.49 26.63 -20.78
CA GLN A 28 -2.22 25.39 -20.54
C GLN A 28 -2.66 25.35 -19.06
N GLN A 29 -3.76 26.01 -18.76
CA GLN A 29 -4.30 26.12 -17.40
C GLN A 29 -5.33 25.01 -17.16
N TYR A 30 -4.90 23.90 -16.54
CA TYR A 30 -5.78 22.81 -16.15
C TYR A 30 -6.15 22.94 -14.67
N LEU A 31 -7.46 22.89 -14.37
CA LEU A 31 -7.96 22.92 -13.00
C LEU A 31 -7.51 21.67 -12.24
N GLY A 32 -7.14 21.85 -10.99
CA GLY A 32 -6.71 20.77 -10.12
C GLY A 32 -5.23 20.41 -10.21
N ASP A 33 -4.48 20.94 -11.22
CA ASP A 33 -3.03 20.76 -11.41
C ASP A 33 -2.59 19.29 -11.34
N SER A 34 -3.18 18.44 -12.19
CA SER A 34 -2.86 17.00 -12.34
C SER A 34 -3.09 16.13 -11.09
N VAL A 35 -3.81 16.61 -10.08
CA VAL A 35 -4.19 15.79 -8.91
C VAL A 35 -5.56 16.17 -8.37
N VAL A 36 -6.39 15.18 -8.14
CA VAL A 36 -7.65 15.31 -7.40
C VAL A 36 -7.37 14.99 -5.93
N THR A 37 -7.72 15.88 -5.02
CA THR A 37 -7.48 15.71 -3.60
C THR A 37 -8.76 15.92 -2.80
N GLY A 38 -8.93 15.20 -1.72
CA GLY A 38 -10.12 15.34 -0.90
C GLY A 38 -10.21 14.33 0.23
N TRP A 39 -11.42 14.15 0.74
CA TRP A 39 -11.74 13.16 1.75
C TRP A 39 -13.10 12.54 1.48
N GLY A 40 -13.31 11.38 2.03
CA GLY A 40 -14.56 10.65 1.97
C GLY A 40 -14.61 9.60 3.07
N LYS A 41 -15.46 8.61 2.89
CA LYS A 41 -15.57 7.49 3.82
C LYS A 41 -15.24 6.17 3.12
N ILE A 42 -14.65 5.25 3.86
CA ILE A 42 -14.51 3.85 3.51
C ILE A 42 -15.08 3.03 4.67
N ASN A 43 -16.10 2.23 4.40
CA ASN A 43 -16.84 1.48 5.41
C ASN A 43 -17.33 2.40 6.57
N GLY A 44 -17.84 3.59 6.21
CA GLY A 44 -18.31 4.61 7.15
C GLY A 44 -17.22 5.44 7.85
N ARG A 45 -15.94 5.11 7.71
CA ARG A 45 -14.80 5.73 8.40
C ARG A 45 -14.14 6.79 7.54
N LEU A 46 -13.76 7.93 8.15
CA LEU A 46 -13.10 9.03 7.47
C LEU A 46 -11.77 8.58 6.85
N THR A 47 -11.53 8.95 5.61
CA THR A 47 -10.31 8.65 4.88
C THR A 47 -9.95 9.83 3.98
N TYR A 48 -8.69 10.23 3.97
CA TYR A 48 -8.15 11.23 3.08
C TYR A 48 -7.55 10.58 1.85
N VAL A 49 -7.76 11.20 0.68
CA VAL A 49 -7.33 10.62 -0.59
C VAL A 49 -6.73 11.68 -1.51
N PHE A 50 -5.75 11.29 -2.28
CA PHE A 50 -5.31 11.99 -3.47
C PHE A 50 -5.20 11.01 -4.63
N SER A 51 -5.49 11.49 -5.85
CA SER A 51 -5.43 10.70 -7.08
C SER A 51 -4.76 11.52 -8.16
N GLN A 52 -3.63 11.04 -8.64
CA GLN A 52 -2.91 11.70 -9.74
C GLN A 52 -3.64 11.44 -11.06
N ASP A 53 -3.68 12.45 -11.92
CA ASP A 53 -4.31 12.41 -13.23
C ASP A 53 -3.22 12.46 -14.31
N PHE A 54 -2.93 11.28 -14.87
CA PHE A 54 -1.91 11.14 -15.91
C PHE A 54 -2.26 11.90 -17.19
N THR A 55 -3.54 12.18 -17.45
CA THR A 55 -3.98 12.92 -18.65
C THR A 55 -3.57 14.39 -18.61
N VAL A 56 -3.27 14.92 -17.41
CA VAL A 56 -2.82 16.29 -17.21
C VAL A 56 -1.31 16.30 -16.89
N PHE A 57 -0.49 16.74 -17.83
CA PHE A 57 0.97 16.80 -17.70
C PHE A 57 1.64 15.46 -17.28
N GLY A 58 1.04 14.32 -17.68
CA GLY A 58 1.54 12.98 -17.27
C GLY A 58 1.48 12.75 -15.76
N GLY A 59 0.52 13.34 -15.05
CA GLY A 59 0.42 13.24 -13.60
C GLY A 59 1.62 13.81 -12.84
N SER A 60 2.49 14.60 -13.54
CA SER A 60 3.74 15.08 -12.96
C SER A 60 3.51 16.09 -11.83
N LEU A 61 4.31 15.96 -10.78
CA LEU A 61 4.21 16.77 -9.57
C LEU A 61 4.92 18.11 -9.77
N GLY A 62 4.13 19.18 -9.72
CA GLY A 62 4.59 20.57 -9.62
C GLY A 62 4.36 21.13 -8.22
N GLU A 63 4.64 22.42 -8.04
CA GLU A 63 4.49 23.12 -6.75
C GLU A 63 3.06 23.02 -6.22
N VAL A 64 2.05 23.41 -7.01
CA VAL A 64 0.65 23.46 -6.59
C VAL A 64 0.09 22.05 -6.40
N HIS A 65 0.45 21.09 -7.25
CA HIS A 65 0.14 19.68 -7.06
C HIS A 65 0.59 19.19 -5.67
N ALA A 66 1.86 19.43 -5.32
CA ALA A 66 2.39 19.04 -4.03
C ALA A 66 1.73 19.77 -2.85
N GLU A 67 1.43 21.07 -2.98
CA GLU A 67 0.69 21.80 -1.95
C GLU A 67 -0.66 21.14 -1.63
N LYS A 68 -1.39 20.68 -2.66
CA LYS A 68 -2.66 19.96 -2.50
C LYS A 68 -2.45 18.63 -1.76
N VAL A 69 -1.47 17.83 -2.18
CA VAL A 69 -1.14 16.55 -1.54
C VAL A 69 -0.71 16.79 -0.09
N CYS A 70 0.18 17.74 0.18
CA CYS A 70 0.62 18.09 1.51
C CYS A 70 -0.55 18.52 2.41
N LYS A 71 -1.48 19.34 1.89
CA LYS A 71 -2.67 19.77 2.63
C LYS A 71 -3.54 18.58 3.06
N VAL A 72 -3.78 17.63 2.15
CA VAL A 72 -4.53 16.41 2.45
C VAL A 72 -3.84 15.59 3.53
N MET A 73 -2.52 15.41 3.42
CA MET A 73 -1.73 14.66 4.41
C MET A 73 -1.71 15.37 5.78
N ASP A 74 -1.54 16.69 5.80
CA ASP A 74 -1.59 17.48 7.04
C ASP A 74 -2.97 17.37 7.71
N MET A 75 -4.05 17.37 6.92
CA MET A 75 -5.41 17.16 7.45
C MET A 75 -5.61 15.74 7.96
N ALA A 76 -5.07 14.73 7.28
CA ALA A 76 -5.12 13.33 7.71
C ALA A 76 -4.43 13.15 9.07
N ILE A 77 -3.22 13.67 9.23
CA ILE A 77 -2.47 13.64 10.49
C ILE A 77 -3.26 14.36 11.60
N LYS A 78 -3.75 15.57 11.31
CA LYS A 78 -4.48 16.39 12.29
C LYS A 78 -5.78 15.74 12.77
N ASN A 79 -6.49 15.05 11.88
CA ASN A 79 -7.77 14.41 12.20
C ASN A 79 -7.61 12.92 12.59
N GLY A 80 -6.39 12.39 12.61
CA GLY A 80 -6.13 11.01 12.95
C GLY A 80 -6.84 10.03 12.01
N ALA A 81 -6.73 10.23 10.69
CA ALA A 81 -7.41 9.41 9.70
C ALA A 81 -6.43 8.89 8.63
N PRO A 82 -6.67 7.69 8.06
CA PRO A 82 -5.83 7.13 7.01
C PRO A 82 -5.70 8.04 5.79
N VAL A 83 -4.56 7.99 5.12
CA VAL A 83 -4.34 8.63 3.83
C VAL A 83 -4.04 7.61 2.75
N ILE A 84 -4.72 7.74 1.59
CA ILE A 84 -4.55 6.86 0.45
C ILE A 84 -4.14 7.68 -0.77
N GLY A 85 -3.02 7.32 -1.38
CA GLY A 85 -2.60 7.83 -2.67
C GLY A 85 -2.92 6.86 -3.79
N LEU A 86 -3.65 7.31 -4.81
CA LEU A 86 -3.78 6.64 -6.10
C LEU A 86 -2.75 7.27 -7.03
N ASN A 87 -1.68 6.51 -7.31
CA ASN A 87 -0.47 7.04 -7.93
C ASN A 87 -0.41 6.64 -9.41
N ASP A 88 -0.23 7.65 -10.27
CA ASP A 88 -0.05 7.53 -11.71
C ASP A 88 0.68 8.78 -12.21
N SER A 89 2.02 8.73 -12.31
CA SER A 89 2.82 9.94 -12.46
C SER A 89 4.18 9.72 -13.14
N GLY A 90 4.48 10.53 -14.10
CA GLY A 90 5.82 10.61 -14.71
C GLY A 90 6.93 11.17 -13.80
N GLY A 91 6.62 11.55 -12.56
CA GLY A 91 7.61 12.09 -11.63
C GLY A 91 7.57 13.62 -11.48
N ALA A 92 8.73 14.24 -11.27
CA ALA A 92 8.83 15.68 -11.12
C ALA A 92 8.51 16.41 -12.43
N ARG A 93 7.73 17.48 -12.36
CA ARG A 93 7.41 18.34 -13.53
C ARG A 93 8.67 19.10 -13.96
N ILE A 94 9.27 18.66 -15.07
CA ILE A 94 10.56 19.16 -15.56
C ILE A 94 10.51 20.68 -15.82
N GLN A 95 9.38 21.18 -16.29
CA GLN A 95 9.18 22.60 -16.62
C GLN A 95 9.25 23.52 -15.38
N GLU A 96 9.06 22.97 -14.18
CA GLU A 96 9.20 23.70 -12.91
C GLU A 96 10.60 23.59 -12.30
N GLY A 97 11.48 22.81 -12.90
CA GLY A 97 12.88 22.69 -12.49
C GLY A 97 13.05 22.31 -11.02
N VAL A 98 13.89 23.03 -10.29
CA VAL A 98 14.22 22.76 -8.89
C VAL A 98 13.01 22.91 -7.95
N VAL A 99 12.02 23.69 -8.33
CA VAL A 99 10.79 23.89 -7.51
C VAL A 99 10.01 22.59 -7.37
N SER A 100 9.88 21.80 -8.45
CA SER A 100 9.22 20.49 -8.39
C SER A 100 9.99 19.49 -7.52
N LEU A 101 11.33 19.57 -7.48
CA LEU A 101 12.13 18.73 -6.59
C LEU A 101 11.93 19.12 -5.11
N ALA A 102 11.91 20.42 -4.80
CA ALA A 102 11.58 20.92 -3.47
C ALA A 102 10.16 20.51 -3.06
N ALA A 103 9.22 20.53 -3.99
CA ALA A 103 7.85 20.11 -3.78
C ALA A 103 7.74 18.63 -3.36
N TYR A 104 8.52 17.74 -3.98
CA TYR A 104 8.64 16.33 -3.52
C TYR A 104 9.18 16.25 -2.09
N ALA A 105 10.18 17.04 -1.73
CA ALA A 105 10.72 17.03 -0.36
C ALA A 105 9.63 17.36 0.69
N TYR A 106 8.70 18.26 0.38
CA TYR A 106 7.57 18.57 1.26
C TYR A 106 6.61 17.38 1.42
N VAL A 107 6.35 16.63 0.35
CA VAL A 107 5.55 15.39 0.42
C VAL A 107 6.27 14.33 1.26
N PHE A 108 7.57 14.12 1.03
CA PHE A 108 8.37 13.16 1.81
C PHE A 108 8.39 13.49 3.30
N LEU A 109 8.50 14.77 3.65
CA LEU A 109 8.40 15.21 5.03
C LEU A 109 7.06 14.77 5.67
N ARG A 110 5.93 14.88 4.94
CA ARG A 110 4.62 14.44 5.46
C ARG A 110 4.56 12.91 5.58
N ASN A 111 5.13 12.16 4.64
CA ASN A 111 5.23 10.70 4.79
C ASN A 111 5.96 10.33 6.09
N VAL A 112 7.08 11.00 6.39
CA VAL A 112 7.85 10.76 7.63
C VAL A 112 7.03 11.13 8.86
N LEU A 113 6.37 12.30 8.87
CA LEU A 113 5.58 12.76 10.01
C LEU A 113 4.32 11.91 10.23
N ALA A 114 3.76 11.33 9.19
CA ALA A 114 2.59 10.44 9.26
C ALA A 114 2.95 9.00 9.66
N SER A 115 4.21 8.60 9.51
CA SER A 115 4.69 7.24 9.76
C SER A 115 4.45 6.82 11.22
N GLY A 116 3.71 5.72 11.41
CA GLY A 116 3.31 5.23 12.74
C GLY A 116 2.27 6.11 13.46
N VAL A 117 1.71 7.12 12.79
CA VAL A 117 0.67 8.02 13.34
C VAL A 117 -0.68 7.72 12.71
N VAL A 118 -0.75 7.72 11.38
CA VAL A 118 -1.95 7.33 10.61
C VAL A 118 -1.55 6.34 9.53
N PRO A 119 -2.39 5.35 9.19
CA PRO A 119 -2.10 4.42 8.10
C PRO A 119 -1.94 5.14 6.76
N GLN A 120 -0.85 4.83 6.06
CA GLN A 120 -0.53 5.36 4.75
C GLN A 120 -0.57 4.22 3.71
N ILE A 121 -1.43 4.33 2.71
CA ILE A 121 -1.59 3.33 1.66
C ILE A 121 -1.33 3.98 0.30
N SER A 122 -0.47 3.37 -0.50
CA SER A 122 -0.22 3.77 -1.88
C SER A 122 -0.70 2.69 -2.83
N ALA A 123 -1.63 3.04 -3.72
CA ALA A 123 -2.01 2.20 -4.84
C ALA A 123 -1.37 2.75 -6.11
N ILE A 124 -0.59 1.92 -6.78
CA ILE A 124 0.05 2.24 -8.05
C ILE A 124 -0.91 1.78 -9.14
N MET A 125 -1.53 2.73 -9.81
CA MET A 125 -2.60 2.48 -10.78
C MET A 125 -2.09 2.50 -12.23
N GLY A 126 -1.01 3.22 -12.46
CA GLY A 126 -0.36 3.37 -13.74
C GLY A 126 1.16 3.51 -13.62
N PRO A 127 1.85 4.07 -14.61
CA PRO A 127 3.29 4.32 -14.53
C PRO A 127 3.65 5.27 -13.39
N CYS A 128 4.64 4.90 -12.58
CA CYS A 128 5.28 5.78 -11.60
C CYS A 128 6.78 5.78 -11.82
N ALA A 129 7.33 6.96 -12.14
CA ALA A 129 8.75 7.10 -12.47
C ALA A 129 9.44 8.17 -11.61
N GLY A 130 10.73 8.00 -11.37
CA GLY A 130 11.55 8.96 -10.65
C GLY A 130 11.02 9.28 -9.26
N GLY A 131 10.79 10.58 -8.97
CA GLY A 131 10.27 11.04 -7.68
C GLY A 131 8.94 10.41 -7.26
N ALA A 132 8.11 9.99 -8.23
CA ALA A 132 6.82 9.37 -7.97
C ALA A 132 6.88 7.98 -7.32
N VAL A 133 8.04 7.34 -7.25
CA VAL A 133 8.21 6.05 -6.56
C VAL A 133 8.69 6.20 -5.13
N TYR A 134 9.33 7.31 -4.77
CA TYR A 134 9.92 7.47 -3.44
C TYR A 134 8.86 7.67 -2.35
N SER A 135 7.85 8.52 -2.60
CA SER A 135 6.75 8.71 -1.64
C SER A 135 5.99 7.41 -1.38
N PRO A 136 5.53 6.65 -2.39
CA PRO A 136 4.93 5.34 -2.16
C PRO A 136 5.83 4.36 -1.38
N ALA A 137 7.14 4.33 -1.66
CA ALA A 137 8.07 3.43 -0.98
C ALA A 137 8.23 3.72 0.53
N MET A 138 7.86 4.93 0.98
CA MET A 138 7.87 5.32 2.39
C MET A 138 6.54 5.07 3.12
N THR A 139 5.48 4.68 2.40
CA THR A 139 4.18 4.40 3.00
C THR A 139 4.12 3.00 3.61
N ASP A 140 3.09 2.71 4.41
CA ASP A 140 2.98 1.45 5.14
C ASP A 140 2.68 0.28 4.21
N PHE A 141 1.75 0.47 3.27
CA PHE A 141 1.37 -0.55 2.30
C PHE A 141 1.36 0.00 0.88
N ILE A 142 1.85 -0.83 -0.04
CA ILE A 142 1.87 -0.55 -1.47
C ILE A 142 1.12 -1.67 -2.19
N LEU A 143 0.10 -1.28 -2.94
CA LEU A 143 -0.64 -2.14 -3.85
C LEU A 143 -0.27 -1.77 -5.29
N MET A 144 -0.06 -2.76 -6.14
CA MET A 144 0.18 -2.55 -7.57
C MET A 144 -0.83 -3.31 -8.41
N VAL A 145 -1.35 -2.67 -9.45
CA VAL A 145 -2.24 -3.32 -10.43
C VAL A 145 -1.39 -4.01 -11.50
N LYS A 146 -1.63 -5.30 -11.74
CA LYS A 146 -0.88 -6.07 -12.73
C LYS A 146 -1.05 -5.48 -14.14
N GLU A 147 0.01 -5.62 -14.95
CA GLU A 147 0.05 -5.23 -16.36
C GLU A 147 -0.10 -3.72 -16.66
N THR A 148 -0.65 -2.93 -15.75
CA THR A 148 -0.87 -1.50 -15.95
C THR A 148 0.03 -0.62 -15.09
N SER A 149 0.45 -1.09 -13.93
CA SER A 149 1.26 -0.31 -12.99
C SER A 149 2.74 -0.67 -13.05
N PHE A 150 3.57 0.36 -13.03
CA PHE A 150 5.03 0.22 -13.06
C PHE A 150 5.66 1.17 -12.05
N MET A 151 6.67 0.69 -11.32
CA MET A 151 7.50 1.53 -10.46
C MET A 151 8.96 1.40 -10.86
N HIS A 152 9.60 2.48 -11.29
CA HIS A 152 11.02 2.49 -11.60
C HIS A 152 11.63 3.87 -11.39
N ILE A 153 12.89 3.92 -10.94
CA ILE A 153 13.61 5.18 -10.75
C ILE A 153 13.87 5.83 -12.10
N THR A 154 14.31 5.03 -13.09
CA THR A 154 14.48 5.43 -14.48
C THR A 154 13.82 4.42 -15.39
N GLY A 155 13.16 4.88 -16.45
CA GLY A 155 12.46 4.01 -17.41
C GLY A 155 13.40 3.23 -18.33
N PRO A 156 12.87 2.26 -19.12
CA PRO A 156 13.62 1.41 -20.04
C PRO A 156 14.50 2.19 -21.03
N GLU A 157 14.02 3.30 -21.56
CA GLU A 157 14.76 4.14 -22.52
C GLU A 157 16.05 4.72 -21.92
N VAL A 158 16.01 5.13 -20.64
CA VAL A 158 17.22 5.64 -19.96
C VAL A 158 18.21 4.51 -19.72
N ILE A 159 17.73 3.32 -19.32
CA ILE A 159 18.57 2.13 -19.14
C ILE A 159 19.25 1.77 -20.45
N LYS A 160 18.48 1.70 -21.54
CA LYS A 160 19.03 1.43 -22.89
C LYS A 160 20.10 2.45 -23.31
N ALA A 161 19.88 3.74 -23.00
CA ALA A 161 20.84 4.80 -23.35
C ALA A 161 22.14 4.70 -22.53
N VAL A 162 22.05 4.31 -21.24
CA VAL A 162 23.20 4.32 -20.31
C VAL A 162 23.93 2.97 -20.29
N THR A 163 23.19 1.85 -20.13
CA THR A 163 23.79 0.50 -19.96
C THR A 163 23.73 -0.34 -21.24
N ARG A 164 22.96 0.10 -22.25
CA ARG A 164 22.66 -0.62 -23.50
C ARG A 164 21.88 -1.91 -23.30
N GLU A 165 21.27 -2.09 -22.16
CA GLU A 165 20.38 -3.22 -21.86
C GLU A 165 18.97 -2.92 -22.40
N GLU A 166 18.34 -3.92 -23.01
CA GLU A 166 16.94 -3.85 -23.45
C GLU A 166 16.07 -4.56 -22.41
N VAL A 167 15.22 -3.80 -21.73
CA VAL A 167 14.28 -4.31 -20.73
C VAL A 167 12.88 -3.75 -21.01
N THR A 168 11.84 -4.53 -20.71
CA THR A 168 10.46 -4.03 -20.74
C THR A 168 10.13 -3.29 -19.44
N SER A 169 9.09 -2.45 -19.44
CA SER A 169 8.61 -1.81 -18.21
C SER A 169 8.15 -2.85 -17.18
N GLU A 170 7.53 -3.95 -17.64
CA GLU A 170 7.08 -5.04 -16.77
C GLU A 170 8.27 -5.77 -16.12
N ASP A 171 9.31 -6.11 -16.87
CA ASP A 171 10.51 -6.80 -16.34
C ASP A 171 11.32 -5.89 -15.40
N LEU A 172 11.29 -4.57 -15.65
CA LEU A 172 12.01 -3.58 -14.84
C LEU A 172 11.31 -3.28 -13.53
N GLY A 173 9.99 -3.05 -13.56
CA GLY A 173 9.27 -2.54 -12.41
C GLY A 173 7.78 -2.85 -12.40
N GLY A 174 7.35 -3.94 -13.01
CA GLY A 174 5.96 -4.39 -12.97
C GLY A 174 5.53 -4.89 -11.59
N ALA A 175 4.23 -5.08 -11.42
CA ALA A 175 3.63 -5.46 -10.14
C ALA A 175 4.28 -6.72 -9.53
N MET A 176 4.53 -7.76 -10.31
CA MET A 176 5.13 -9.00 -9.80
C MET A 176 6.62 -8.87 -9.50
N VAL A 177 7.35 -7.96 -10.16
CA VAL A 177 8.75 -7.67 -9.82
C VAL A 177 8.83 -7.11 -8.40
N HIS A 178 7.95 -6.16 -8.08
CA HIS A 178 7.95 -5.53 -6.76
C HIS A 178 7.30 -6.39 -5.66
N ASN A 179 6.37 -7.27 -6.01
CA ASN A 179 5.79 -8.21 -5.04
C ASN A 179 6.69 -9.42 -4.74
N ALA A 180 7.41 -9.96 -5.75
CA ALA A 180 8.16 -11.20 -5.60
C ALA A 180 9.67 -10.99 -5.43
N LYS A 181 10.29 -10.06 -6.21
CA LYS A 181 11.75 -9.89 -6.22
C LYS A 181 12.22 -8.81 -5.27
N SER A 182 11.73 -7.57 -5.39
CA SER A 182 12.21 -6.47 -4.54
C SER A 182 11.54 -6.45 -3.15
N GLY A 183 10.32 -6.93 -3.04
CA GLY A 183 9.54 -6.88 -1.80
C GLY A 183 9.05 -5.47 -1.42
N VAL A 184 9.13 -4.50 -2.33
CA VAL A 184 8.65 -3.14 -2.10
C VAL A 184 7.12 -3.10 -2.06
N ALA A 185 6.45 -3.83 -2.98
CA ALA A 185 4.99 -3.92 -2.97
C ALA A 185 4.50 -5.05 -2.06
N HIS A 186 3.32 -4.85 -1.48
CA HIS A 186 2.68 -5.76 -0.54
C HIS A 186 1.54 -6.56 -1.16
N PHE A 187 0.87 -5.96 -2.16
CA PHE A 187 -0.29 -6.54 -2.82
C PHE A 187 -0.19 -6.40 -4.33
N ALA A 188 -0.68 -7.40 -5.05
CA ALA A 188 -0.78 -7.40 -6.52
C ALA A 188 -2.23 -7.63 -6.90
N ALA A 189 -2.92 -6.56 -7.31
CA ALA A 189 -4.31 -6.61 -7.76
C ALA A 189 -4.39 -7.04 -9.23
N GLN A 190 -5.48 -7.71 -9.59
CA GLN A 190 -5.72 -8.11 -10.98
C GLN A 190 -6.11 -6.91 -11.86
N ASP A 191 -6.92 -6.02 -11.29
CA ASP A 191 -7.41 -4.79 -11.91
C ASP A 191 -7.69 -3.73 -10.84
N GLU A 192 -8.20 -2.57 -11.23
CA GLU A 192 -8.51 -1.48 -10.32
C GLU A 192 -9.61 -1.83 -9.30
N GLU A 193 -10.62 -2.59 -9.71
CA GLU A 193 -11.73 -2.98 -8.81
C GLU A 193 -11.25 -3.92 -7.72
N ASP A 194 -10.43 -4.91 -8.09
CA ASP A 194 -9.76 -5.79 -7.13
C ASP A 194 -8.84 -4.98 -6.21
N GLY A 195 -8.11 -4.00 -6.74
CA GLY A 195 -7.28 -3.08 -5.95
C GLY A 195 -8.10 -2.31 -4.92
N PHE A 196 -9.22 -1.74 -5.29
CA PHE A 196 -10.12 -1.04 -4.36
C PHE A 196 -10.71 -1.98 -3.31
N TYR A 197 -11.09 -3.20 -3.70
CA TYR A 197 -11.55 -4.22 -2.77
C TYR A 197 -10.47 -4.55 -1.73
N GLN A 198 -9.22 -4.82 -2.17
CA GLN A 198 -8.10 -5.13 -1.29
C GLN A 198 -7.79 -3.99 -0.32
N ILE A 199 -7.81 -2.72 -0.77
CA ILE A 199 -7.62 -1.56 0.09
C ILE A 199 -8.74 -1.45 1.15
N ARG A 200 -10.00 -1.61 0.74
CA ARG A 200 -11.15 -1.58 1.66
C ARG A 200 -11.06 -2.72 2.68
N LYS A 201 -10.64 -3.91 2.26
CA LYS A 201 -10.42 -5.07 3.13
C LYS A 201 -9.27 -4.81 4.10
N LEU A 202 -8.12 -4.30 3.63
CA LEU A 202 -6.99 -3.92 4.48
C LEU A 202 -7.43 -2.95 5.58
N LEU A 203 -8.10 -1.86 5.19
CA LEU A 203 -8.58 -0.85 6.15
C LEU A 203 -9.57 -1.42 7.17
N SER A 204 -10.28 -2.50 6.86
CA SER A 204 -11.18 -3.13 7.83
C SER A 204 -10.46 -3.76 9.02
N PHE A 205 -9.18 -4.06 8.90
CA PHE A 205 -8.34 -4.57 9.99
C PHE A 205 -7.60 -3.48 10.75
N LEU A 206 -7.43 -2.28 10.16
CA LEU A 206 -6.58 -1.23 10.71
C LEU A 206 -7.38 -0.24 11.56
N PRO A 207 -6.80 0.31 12.65
CA PRO A 207 -7.39 1.43 13.38
C PRO A 207 -7.38 2.70 12.53
N GLN A 208 -8.02 3.75 13.00
CA GLN A 208 -8.04 5.05 12.34
C GLN A 208 -6.67 5.75 12.44
N ASN A 209 -6.01 5.56 13.58
CA ASN A 209 -4.70 6.13 13.91
C ASN A 209 -4.08 5.33 15.07
N ASN A 210 -2.87 5.69 15.48
CA ASN A 210 -2.12 5.00 16.53
C ASN A 210 -2.66 5.22 17.96
N MET A 211 -3.68 6.03 18.15
CA MET A 211 -4.33 6.29 19.45
C MET A 211 -5.64 5.52 19.61
N GLU A 212 -6.08 4.83 18.57
CA GLU A 212 -7.31 4.05 18.55
C GLU A 212 -7.00 2.55 18.41
N ASP A 213 -7.94 1.73 18.87
CA ASP A 213 -7.87 0.28 18.67
C ASP A 213 -8.39 -0.11 17.27
N PRO A 214 -7.94 -1.25 16.72
CA PRO A 214 -8.50 -1.81 15.51
C PRO A 214 -10.01 -2.05 15.61
N PRO A 215 -10.76 -1.98 14.48
CA PRO A 215 -12.20 -2.18 14.51
C PRO A 215 -12.58 -3.58 14.98
N PHE A 216 -13.50 -3.67 15.94
CA PHE A 216 -14.16 -4.91 16.31
C PHE A 216 -15.26 -5.22 15.29
N VAL A 217 -15.30 -6.45 14.80
CA VAL A 217 -16.35 -6.95 13.90
C VAL A 217 -16.96 -8.20 14.55
N PRO A 218 -18.25 -8.15 14.95
CA PRO A 218 -18.91 -9.32 15.52
C PRO A 218 -18.81 -10.53 14.58
N THR A 219 -18.60 -11.70 15.14
CA THR A 219 -18.56 -12.98 14.43
C THR A 219 -19.52 -13.95 15.08
N ASP A 220 -20.08 -14.86 14.28
CA ASP A 220 -20.86 -16.01 14.76
C ASP A 220 -19.96 -17.26 14.96
N ASP A 221 -18.66 -17.14 14.69
CA ASP A 221 -17.68 -18.24 14.89
C ASP A 221 -17.51 -18.50 16.42
N PRO A 222 -17.85 -19.70 16.92
CA PRO A 222 -17.80 -19.97 18.35
C PRO A 222 -16.39 -19.87 18.92
N THR A 223 -16.23 -19.18 20.05
CA THR A 223 -14.93 -19.02 20.73
C THR A 223 -14.39 -20.30 21.32
N ASP A 224 -15.25 -21.31 21.52
CA ASP A 224 -14.95 -22.66 22.04
C ASP A 224 -14.92 -23.72 20.92
N ARG A 225 -14.91 -23.28 19.66
CA ARG A 225 -14.83 -24.16 18.49
C ARG A 225 -13.56 -25.04 18.57
N MET A 226 -13.78 -26.34 18.40
CA MET A 226 -12.70 -27.33 18.25
C MET A 226 -12.71 -27.87 16.82
N ASP A 227 -11.55 -27.89 16.20
CA ASP A 227 -11.37 -28.42 14.83
C ASP A 227 -10.50 -29.69 14.91
N GLU A 228 -11.13 -30.86 14.82
CA GLU A 228 -10.45 -32.16 14.88
C GLU A 228 -9.39 -32.36 13.78
N ALA A 229 -9.48 -31.62 12.67
CA ALA A 229 -8.47 -31.70 11.64
C ALA A 229 -7.11 -31.12 12.08
N LEU A 230 -7.07 -30.27 13.11
CA LEU A 230 -5.82 -29.79 13.69
C LEU A 230 -4.97 -30.90 14.29
N ASP A 231 -5.61 -31.97 14.79
CA ASP A 231 -4.91 -33.14 15.35
C ASP A 231 -4.09 -33.91 14.32
N SER A 232 -4.41 -33.75 13.02
CA SER A 232 -3.73 -34.45 11.93
C SER A 232 -3.00 -33.52 10.95
N ASN A 233 -3.19 -32.19 11.06
CA ASN A 233 -2.59 -31.19 10.16
C ASN A 233 -1.06 -31.15 10.27
N VAL A 234 -0.54 -31.31 11.48
CA VAL A 234 0.91 -31.44 11.71
C VAL A 234 1.26 -32.91 11.68
N PRO A 235 2.03 -33.39 10.68
CA PRO A 235 2.37 -34.79 10.55
C PRO A 235 3.29 -35.29 11.68
N ASP A 236 3.13 -36.54 12.12
CA ASP A 236 4.02 -37.17 13.09
C ASP A 236 5.46 -37.30 12.61
N SER A 237 5.66 -37.33 11.28
CA SER A 237 6.99 -37.41 10.67
C SER A 237 7.57 -36.03 10.44
N ALA A 238 8.69 -35.71 11.05
CA ALA A 238 9.44 -34.46 10.87
C ALA A 238 9.89 -34.18 9.40
N ASN A 239 9.89 -35.22 8.56
CA ASN A 239 10.26 -35.10 7.14
C ASN A 239 9.06 -34.79 6.23
N LYS A 240 7.86 -34.72 6.75
CA LYS A 240 6.66 -34.45 5.97
C LYS A 240 6.23 -33.00 6.22
N PRO A 241 6.43 -32.09 5.24
CA PRO A 241 5.99 -30.69 5.41
C PRO A 241 4.48 -30.56 5.36
N TYR A 242 3.95 -29.49 5.96
CA TYR A 242 2.54 -29.11 5.91
C TYR A 242 2.40 -27.62 5.59
N ASP A 243 1.22 -27.24 5.10
CA ASP A 243 0.94 -25.84 4.82
C ASP A 243 0.43 -25.13 6.08
N MET A 244 1.21 -24.19 6.60
CA MET A 244 0.82 -23.41 7.78
C MET A 244 -0.44 -22.57 7.54
N LYS A 245 -0.76 -22.21 6.28
CA LYS A 245 -2.01 -21.50 5.97
C LYS A 245 -3.25 -22.33 6.36
N ASP A 246 -3.19 -23.66 6.26
CA ASP A 246 -4.30 -24.51 6.65
C ASP A 246 -4.53 -24.48 8.18
N VAL A 247 -3.45 -24.42 8.96
CA VAL A 247 -3.52 -24.23 10.41
C VAL A 247 -4.11 -22.86 10.75
N ILE A 248 -3.56 -21.79 10.15
CA ILE A 248 -4.04 -20.43 10.38
C ILE A 248 -5.55 -20.31 10.11
N ARG A 249 -6.01 -20.79 8.96
CA ARG A 249 -7.43 -20.71 8.56
C ARG A 249 -8.37 -21.47 9.49
N ARG A 250 -7.88 -22.51 10.17
CA ARG A 250 -8.67 -23.27 11.15
C ARG A 250 -8.76 -22.60 12.50
N VAL A 251 -7.83 -21.69 12.80
CA VAL A 251 -7.76 -20.98 14.09
C VAL A 251 -8.50 -19.65 14.04
N VAL A 252 -8.39 -18.91 12.92
CA VAL A 252 -8.98 -17.58 12.79
C VAL A 252 -10.47 -17.62 12.46
N ASP A 253 -11.18 -16.56 12.77
CA ASP A 253 -12.62 -16.43 12.50
C ASP A 253 -12.91 -16.60 11.00
N ASP A 254 -13.92 -17.39 10.67
CA ASP A 254 -14.39 -17.67 9.30
C ASP A 254 -13.29 -18.17 8.33
N GLY A 255 -12.13 -18.53 8.84
CA GLY A 255 -10.95 -18.88 8.03
C GLY A 255 -10.39 -17.72 7.20
N ASP A 256 -10.77 -16.48 7.53
CA ASP A 256 -10.38 -15.29 6.77
C ASP A 256 -8.98 -14.81 7.16
N PHE A 257 -7.98 -15.21 6.37
CA PHE A 257 -6.60 -14.77 6.50
C PHE A 257 -6.23 -13.87 5.32
N PHE A 258 -6.02 -12.58 5.60
CA PHE A 258 -5.60 -11.58 4.62
C PHE A 258 -4.07 -11.47 4.59
N GLU A 259 -3.43 -12.25 3.72
CA GLU A 259 -1.98 -12.36 3.64
C GLU A 259 -1.35 -11.10 3.04
N VAL A 260 -0.25 -10.63 3.64
CA VAL A 260 0.56 -9.50 3.21
C VAL A 260 1.86 -10.03 2.60
N GLN A 261 2.29 -9.51 1.44
CA GLN A 261 3.48 -9.96 0.71
C GLN A 261 3.48 -11.48 0.43
N GLU A 262 2.37 -12.00 -0.06
CA GLU A 262 2.21 -13.43 -0.36
C GLU A 262 3.32 -13.99 -1.25
N HIS A 263 3.79 -13.19 -2.21
CA HIS A 263 4.77 -13.60 -3.23
C HIS A 263 6.23 -13.44 -2.78
N ARG A 264 6.49 -12.82 -1.62
CA ARG A 264 7.85 -12.59 -1.10
C ARG A 264 8.12 -13.51 0.09
N ALA A 265 9.36 -14.02 0.18
CA ALA A 265 9.84 -14.80 1.34
C ALA A 265 8.82 -15.84 1.81
N GLY A 266 8.55 -16.84 0.96
CA GLY A 266 7.50 -17.84 1.18
C GLY A 266 7.70 -18.74 2.39
N ASN A 267 8.87 -18.70 3.04
CA ASN A 267 9.23 -19.41 4.28
C ASN A 267 8.63 -18.76 5.54
N ILE A 268 8.04 -17.55 5.42
CA ILE A 268 7.25 -16.91 6.46
C ILE A 268 5.95 -16.35 5.88
N ARG A 269 4.85 -16.49 6.63
CA ARG A 269 3.54 -15.91 6.33
C ARG A 269 3.26 -14.80 7.31
N VAL A 270 2.86 -13.65 6.79
CA VAL A 270 2.37 -12.52 7.61
C VAL A 270 1.07 -12.01 7.03
N GLY A 271 0.18 -11.53 7.86
CA GLY A 271 -1.10 -11.03 7.41
C GLY A 271 -2.04 -10.70 8.55
N PHE A 272 -3.21 -10.23 8.20
CA PHE A 272 -4.25 -9.86 9.14
C PHE A 272 -5.35 -10.92 9.18
N ALA A 273 -5.92 -11.11 10.34
CA ALA A 273 -7.08 -11.98 10.57
C ALA A 273 -7.93 -11.41 11.71
N ARG A 274 -8.99 -12.15 12.08
CA ARG A 274 -9.74 -11.89 13.31
C ARG A 274 -9.78 -13.13 14.18
N VAL A 275 -9.83 -12.90 15.49
CA VAL A 275 -10.05 -13.94 16.50
C VAL A 275 -11.06 -13.38 17.49
N GLY A 276 -12.24 -14.00 17.58
CA GLY A 276 -13.35 -13.53 18.39
C GLY A 276 -13.80 -12.11 17.99
N GLY A 277 -13.72 -11.74 16.72
CA GLY A 277 -14.06 -10.42 16.19
C GLY A 277 -12.97 -9.35 16.30
N PHE A 278 -11.88 -9.61 17.02
CA PHE A 278 -10.76 -8.69 17.18
C PHE A 278 -9.74 -8.85 16.06
N SER A 279 -9.30 -7.74 15.46
CA SER A 279 -8.21 -7.76 14.47
C SER A 279 -6.90 -8.18 15.11
N VAL A 280 -6.20 -9.12 14.47
CA VAL A 280 -4.88 -9.60 14.89
C VAL A 280 -3.92 -9.65 13.72
N GLY A 281 -2.64 -9.45 13.99
CA GLY A 281 -1.56 -9.74 13.07
C GLY A 281 -1.10 -11.18 13.25
N ILE A 282 -0.94 -11.90 12.15
CA ILE A 282 -0.41 -13.28 12.14
C ILE A 282 1.02 -13.24 11.62
N VAL A 283 1.92 -13.91 12.34
CA VAL A 283 3.30 -14.18 11.90
C VAL A 283 3.54 -15.67 12.05
N ALA A 284 3.80 -16.37 10.94
CA ALA A 284 3.86 -17.84 10.97
C ALA A 284 4.98 -18.37 10.08
N GLN A 285 5.75 -19.31 10.56
CA GLN A 285 6.72 -20.04 9.75
C GLN A 285 5.99 -20.99 8.79
N GLN A 286 6.53 -21.12 7.56
CA GLN A 286 5.97 -22.01 6.54
C GLN A 286 6.89 -23.18 6.26
N PRO A 287 6.62 -24.36 6.85
CA PRO A 287 7.50 -25.53 6.70
C PRO A 287 7.67 -26.03 5.27
N MET A 288 6.72 -25.75 4.38
CA MET A 288 6.84 -26.13 2.96
C MET A 288 7.93 -25.37 2.20
N ASN A 289 8.39 -24.25 2.72
CA ASN A 289 9.43 -23.44 2.08
C ASN A 289 10.63 -23.32 3.03
N LEU A 290 11.81 -23.80 2.58
CA LEU A 290 13.05 -23.78 3.37
C LEU A 290 12.88 -24.35 4.79
N ALA A 291 11.99 -25.33 4.96
CA ALA A 291 11.62 -25.91 6.27
C ALA A 291 11.26 -24.85 7.34
N GLY A 292 10.73 -23.70 6.93
CA GLY A 292 10.37 -22.59 7.83
C GLY A 292 11.57 -21.84 8.43
N VAL A 293 12.80 -22.06 7.95
CA VAL A 293 13.99 -21.35 8.44
C VAL A 293 13.93 -19.88 8.03
N LEU A 294 14.26 -18.98 8.94
CA LEU A 294 14.32 -17.55 8.66
C LEU A 294 15.64 -17.19 7.95
N ASP A 295 15.51 -16.50 6.84
CA ASP A 295 16.60 -15.86 6.11
C ASP A 295 16.49 -14.32 6.18
N ILE A 296 17.33 -13.61 5.44
CA ILE A 296 17.34 -12.14 5.43
C ILE A 296 15.98 -11.59 4.96
N ASP A 297 15.42 -12.14 3.87
CA ASP A 297 14.18 -11.65 3.28
C ASP A 297 12.97 -11.88 4.19
N SER A 298 12.86 -13.06 4.78
CA SER A 298 11.79 -13.38 5.73
C SER A 298 11.90 -12.56 7.01
N SER A 299 13.10 -12.29 7.48
CA SER A 299 13.34 -11.42 8.65
C SER A 299 12.93 -9.98 8.38
N ILE A 300 13.23 -9.45 7.18
CA ILE A 300 12.79 -8.11 6.76
C ILE A 300 11.28 -8.04 6.64
N LYS A 301 10.64 -9.04 6.00
CA LYS A 301 9.18 -9.13 5.85
C LYS A 301 8.48 -9.15 7.21
N ALA A 302 8.89 -10.06 8.09
CA ALA A 302 8.31 -10.18 9.42
C ALA A 302 8.56 -8.92 10.27
N GLY A 303 9.80 -8.42 10.30
CA GLY A 303 10.16 -7.25 11.10
C GLY A 303 9.39 -5.98 10.70
N ARG A 304 9.14 -5.78 9.39
CA ARG A 304 8.30 -4.67 8.90
C ARG A 304 6.86 -4.82 9.36
N PHE A 305 6.30 -6.02 9.23
CA PHE A 305 4.91 -6.30 9.61
C PHE A 305 4.70 -6.17 11.14
N VAL A 306 5.61 -6.71 11.95
CA VAL A 306 5.56 -6.60 13.41
C VAL A 306 5.60 -5.13 13.86
N ARG A 307 6.52 -4.33 13.30
CA ARG A 307 6.59 -2.89 13.62
C ARG A 307 5.31 -2.14 13.26
N PHE A 308 4.68 -2.49 12.13
CA PHE A 308 3.40 -1.90 11.76
C PHE A 308 2.32 -2.25 12.78
N CYS A 309 2.19 -3.53 13.15
CA CYS A 309 1.22 -3.97 14.15
C CYS A 309 1.42 -3.28 15.51
N ASP A 310 2.69 -3.15 15.94
CA ASP A 310 3.04 -2.46 17.18
C ASP A 310 2.64 -0.97 17.16
N CYS A 311 2.94 -0.26 16.05
CA CYS A 311 2.55 1.15 15.90
C CYS A 311 1.03 1.38 15.97
N PHE A 312 0.24 0.40 15.54
CA PHE A 312 -1.22 0.55 15.37
C PHE A 312 -2.04 -0.34 16.30
N ASN A 313 -1.49 -0.73 17.45
CA ASN A 313 -2.19 -1.47 18.52
C ASN A 313 -2.83 -2.78 18.06
N ILE A 314 -2.24 -3.44 17.04
CA ILE A 314 -2.74 -4.72 16.53
C ILE A 314 -2.01 -5.85 17.25
N PRO A 315 -2.70 -6.68 18.06
CA PRO A 315 -2.10 -7.83 18.72
C PRO A 315 -1.54 -8.81 17.71
N ILE A 316 -0.42 -9.49 18.06
CA ILE A 316 0.25 -10.44 17.18
C ILE A 316 0.12 -11.83 17.74
N ILE A 317 -0.26 -12.78 16.89
CA ILE A 317 -0.23 -14.21 17.16
C ILE A 317 0.86 -14.84 16.29
N THR A 318 1.77 -15.58 16.93
CA THR A 318 2.85 -16.29 16.22
C THR A 318 2.57 -17.79 16.20
N PHE A 319 2.82 -18.41 15.04
CA PHE A 319 2.82 -19.87 14.85
C PHE A 319 4.25 -20.29 14.50
N GLU A 320 4.80 -21.11 15.40
CA GLU A 320 6.17 -21.63 15.30
C GLU A 320 6.17 -23.16 15.10
#